data_c5d74d3a9de3cd8d9851387b3c8f61fe
#
_entry.id   c5d74d3a9de3cd8d9851387b3c8f61fe
#
_cell.length_a   1.000
_cell.length_b   1.000
_cell.length_c   1.000
_cell.angle_alpha   90.00
_cell.angle_beta   90.00
_cell.angle_gamma   90.00
#
_symmetry.space_group_name_H-M   'P 1'
#
loop_
_entity.id
_entity.type
_entity.pdbx_description
1 polymer ?
#
loop_
_entity_poly.entity_id
_entity_poly.type
_entity_poly.pdbx_seq_one_letter_code
_entity_poly.pdbx_strand_id
1 'polypeptide(L)'
;MDQSAALDALISRMIDDYVSRNRAAKVLRDSLDEAGVGFYPVADHLTLRTLNIDRRAEEFTKLGYGYGETIEYQDWYAKVYRKVGYPALFVDQAYPDDRGRTSIIPGWVNKFSDQVFHHVAVRVEDIERAIERLKAQGVVFAGQIVGARGGQLRQIFTAPEMIDGQPFSVLELTERHRGYQGFSPPQADSLMKSTVKRA
;
A
#
# COMPACT_ATOMS: atom_id res chain seq x y z
N MET A 1 10.68 -21.97 -15.44
CA MET A 1 9.73 -21.72 -14.32
C MET A 1 8.61 -20.87 -14.91
N ASP A 2 7.37 -21.22 -14.71
CA ASP A 2 6.23 -20.41 -15.16
C ASP A 2 6.31 -19.01 -14.53
N GLN A 3 6.17 -17.98 -15.36
CA GLN A 3 6.25 -16.57 -14.89
C GLN A 3 5.19 -16.27 -13.84
N SER A 4 4.00 -16.87 -13.92
CA SER A 4 2.94 -16.69 -12.93
C SER A 4 3.34 -17.31 -11.60
N ALA A 5 3.86 -18.53 -11.57
CA ALA A 5 4.32 -19.17 -10.36
C ALA A 5 5.49 -18.41 -9.69
N ALA A 6 6.40 -17.86 -10.50
CA ALA A 6 7.49 -17.03 -9.97
C ALA A 6 6.98 -15.73 -9.37
N LEU A 7 5.98 -15.08 -9.98
CA LEU A 7 5.37 -13.87 -9.47
C LEU A 7 4.56 -14.13 -8.20
N ASP A 8 3.79 -15.21 -8.15
CA ASP A 8 3.03 -15.62 -6.96
C ASP A 8 3.97 -15.83 -5.78
N ALA A 9 5.09 -16.54 -6.00
CA ALA A 9 6.10 -16.77 -4.97
C ALA A 9 6.76 -15.47 -4.49
N LEU A 10 7.05 -14.53 -5.41
CA LEU A 10 7.61 -13.23 -5.08
C LEU A 10 6.65 -12.42 -4.20
N ILE A 11 5.40 -12.24 -4.67
CA ILE A 11 4.40 -11.42 -3.96
C ILE A 11 4.05 -12.05 -2.61
N SER A 12 3.84 -13.37 -2.55
CA SER A 12 3.53 -14.07 -1.29
C SER A 12 4.64 -13.87 -0.26
N ARG A 13 5.91 -14.06 -0.64
CA ARG A 13 7.05 -13.82 0.24
C ARG A 13 7.10 -12.39 0.76
N MET A 14 6.86 -11.40 -0.11
CA MET A 14 6.87 -9.99 0.29
C MET A 14 5.69 -9.64 1.21
N ILE A 15 4.51 -10.22 0.96
CA ILE A 15 3.35 -10.08 1.85
C ILE A 15 3.62 -10.72 3.21
N ASP A 16 4.23 -11.90 3.25
CA ASP A 16 4.56 -12.58 4.50
C ASP A 16 5.57 -11.78 5.33
N ASP A 17 6.61 -11.21 4.69
CA ASP A 17 7.53 -10.29 5.35
C ASP A 17 6.80 -9.05 5.90
N TYR A 18 5.93 -8.42 5.08
CA TYR A 18 5.12 -7.27 5.50
C TYR A 18 4.22 -7.60 6.68
N VAL A 19 3.46 -8.69 6.64
CA VAL A 19 2.57 -9.14 7.71
C VAL A 19 3.34 -9.43 8.99
N SER A 20 4.54 -10.01 8.90
CA SER A 20 5.39 -10.30 10.06
C SER A 20 5.82 -9.05 10.83
N ARG A 21 5.84 -7.89 10.16
CA ARG A 21 6.31 -6.60 10.69
C ARG A 21 5.23 -5.54 10.83
N ASN A 22 3.98 -5.86 10.48
CA ASN A 22 2.85 -4.96 10.60
C ASN A 22 1.73 -5.61 11.42
N ARG A 23 1.52 -5.10 12.64
CA ARG A 23 0.54 -5.66 13.59
C ARG A 23 -0.89 -5.65 13.03
N ALA A 24 -1.30 -4.55 12.38
CA ALA A 24 -2.65 -4.46 11.81
C ALA A 24 -2.85 -5.48 10.68
N ALA A 25 -1.84 -5.67 9.83
CA ALA A 25 -1.87 -6.67 8.78
C ALA A 25 -1.88 -8.09 9.37
N LYS A 26 -1.16 -8.33 10.46
CA LYS A 26 -1.20 -9.63 11.16
C LYS A 26 -2.58 -9.92 11.73
N VAL A 27 -3.21 -8.98 12.41
CA VAL A 27 -4.59 -9.13 12.94
C VAL A 27 -5.58 -9.45 11.82
N LEU A 28 -5.46 -8.75 10.68
CA LEU A 28 -6.31 -9.03 9.52
C LEU A 28 -6.02 -10.43 8.94
N ARG A 29 -4.76 -10.82 8.80
CA ARG A 29 -4.34 -12.13 8.31
C ARG A 29 -4.93 -13.24 9.17
N ASP A 30 -4.80 -13.13 10.49
CA ASP A 30 -5.32 -14.14 11.43
C ASP A 30 -6.84 -14.32 11.24
N SER A 31 -7.59 -13.22 11.08
CA SER A 31 -9.05 -13.26 10.83
C SER A 31 -9.42 -13.86 9.45
N LEU A 32 -8.62 -13.63 8.43
CA LEU A 32 -8.83 -14.21 7.10
C LEU A 32 -8.51 -15.71 7.09
N ASP A 33 -7.45 -16.12 7.77
CA ASP A 33 -7.04 -17.51 7.88
C ASP A 33 -8.10 -18.35 8.63
N GLU A 34 -8.72 -17.79 9.70
CA GLU A 34 -9.88 -18.41 10.39
C GLU A 34 -11.06 -18.64 9.44
N ALA A 35 -11.24 -17.75 8.45
CA ALA A 35 -12.30 -17.87 7.43
C ALA A 35 -11.89 -18.73 6.22
N GLY A 36 -10.65 -19.27 6.20
CA GLY A 36 -10.10 -20.02 5.07
C GLY A 36 -9.77 -19.14 3.85
N VAL A 37 -9.59 -17.83 4.07
CA VAL A 37 -9.26 -16.84 3.02
C VAL A 37 -7.82 -16.40 3.22
N GLY A 38 -6.97 -16.54 2.22
CA GLY A 38 -5.60 -16.00 2.29
C GLY A 38 -5.57 -14.47 2.21
N PHE A 39 -4.49 -13.86 2.68
CA PHE A 39 -4.33 -12.38 2.61
C PHE A 39 -4.19 -11.88 1.16
N TYR A 40 -3.48 -12.61 0.32
CA TYR A 40 -3.21 -12.25 -1.07
C TYR A 40 -4.48 -12.02 -1.92
N PRO A 41 -5.53 -12.87 -1.88
CA PRO A 41 -6.73 -12.67 -2.69
C PRO A 41 -7.50 -11.38 -2.40
N VAL A 42 -7.34 -10.79 -1.23
CA VAL A 42 -8.02 -9.54 -0.84
C VAL A 42 -7.16 -8.30 -1.05
N ALA A 43 -5.91 -8.45 -1.47
CA ALA A 43 -5.03 -7.33 -1.76
C ALA A 43 -5.53 -6.54 -2.99
N ASP A 44 -5.75 -5.23 -2.80
CA ASP A 44 -6.16 -4.30 -3.85
C ASP A 44 -4.94 -3.73 -4.59
N HIS A 45 -3.97 -3.23 -3.84
CA HIS A 45 -2.69 -2.77 -4.36
C HIS A 45 -1.56 -2.90 -3.34
N LEU A 46 -0.35 -2.88 -3.87
CA LEU A 46 0.91 -3.02 -3.14
C LEU A 46 1.76 -1.78 -3.40
N THR A 47 2.36 -1.21 -2.37
CA THR A 47 3.17 0.00 -2.52
C THR A 47 4.59 -0.18 -2.03
N LEU A 48 5.52 0.12 -2.92
CA LEU A 48 6.96 0.18 -2.67
C LEU A 48 7.43 1.64 -2.69
N ARG A 49 8.44 1.94 -1.89
CA ARG A 49 9.19 3.20 -1.96
C ARG A 49 10.60 2.92 -2.45
N THR A 50 11.13 3.78 -3.32
CA THR A 50 12.46 3.59 -3.90
C THR A 50 13.16 4.91 -4.21
N LEU A 51 14.46 4.84 -4.45
CA LEU A 51 15.24 5.94 -5.02
C LEU A 51 15.31 5.86 -6.54
N ASN A 52 14.88 4.75 -7.16
CA ASN A 52 14.87 4.56 -8.61
C ASN A 52 13.75 3.62 -9.03
N ILE A 53 12.65 4.19 -9.54
CA ILE A 53 11.44 3.43 -9.91
C ILE A 53 11.74 2.38 -10.98
N ASP A 54 12.47 2.74 -12.02
CA ASP A 54 12.66 1.85 -13.18
C ASP A 54 13.45 0.60 -12.77
N ARG A 55 14.50 0.78 -11.97
CA ARG A 55 15.26 -0.33 -11.39
C ARG A 55 14.41 -1.19 -10.45
N ARG A 56 13.60 -0.55 -9.59
CA ARG A 56 12.79 -1.30 -8.61
C ARG A 56 11.65 -2.06 -9.26
N ALA A 57 11.04 -1.49 -10.31
CA ALA A 57 9.95 -2.13 -11.04
C ALA A 57 10.43 -3.27 -11.97
N GLU A 58 11.71 -3.34 -12.29
CA GLU A 58 12.24 -4.27 -13.28
C GLU A 58 11.92 -5.75 -12.96
N GLU A 59 12.00 -6.14 -11.69
CA GLU A 59 11.70 -7.52 -11.29
C GLU A 59 10.23 -7.90 -11.53
N PHE A 60 9.30 -6.95 -11.35
CA PHE A 60 7.87 -7.14 -11.59
C PHE A 60 7.52 -7.08 -13.09
N THR A 61 8.15 -6.17 -13.82
CA THR A 61 7.92 -6.06 -15.28
C THR A 61 8.45 -7.28 -16.03
N LYS A 62 9.56 -7.87 -15.60
CA LYS A 62 10.05 -9.18 -16.12
C LYS A 62 9.08 -10.31 -15.84
N LEU A 63 8.23 -10.20 -14.83
CA LEU A 63 7.20 -11.16 -14.47
C LEU A 63 5.80 -10.78 -15.02
N GLY A 64 5.74 -9.81 -15.93
CA GLY A 64 4.56 -9.50 -16.73
C GLY A 64 3.69 -8.35 -16.22
N TYR A 65 4.14 -7.56 -15.23
CA TYR A 65 3.51 -6.27 -14.94
C TYR A 65 3.80 -5.28 -16.07
N GLY A 66 2.77 -4.58 -16.55
CA GLY A 66 2.90 -3.49 -17.51
C GLY A 66 2.73 -2.14 -16.83
N TYR A 67 3.45 -1.12 -17.32
CA TYR A 67 3.22 0.26 -16.91
C TYR A 67 1.78 0.70 -17.28
N GLY A 68 1.09 1.31 -16.34
CA GLY A 68 -0.27 1.82 -16.53
C GLY A 68 -0.32 3.34 -16.57
N GLU A 69 0.11 4.00 -15.51
CA GLU A 69 -0.01 5.45 -15.35
C GLU A 69 1.04 6.00 -14.38
N THR A 70 1.30 7.32 -14.47
CA THR A 70 2.05 8.06 -13.46
C THR A 70 1.08 8.96 -12.69
N ILE A 71 1.18 8.96 -11.37
CA ILE A 71 0.41 9.84 -10.48
C ILE A 71 1.40 10.79 -9.83
N GLU A 72 1.20 12.10 -10.03
CA GLU A 72 2.08 13.14 -9.54
C GLU A 72 1.52 13.80 -8.27
N TYR A 73 2.42 14.05 -7.32
CA TYR A 73 2.14 14.75 -6.07
C TYR A 73 3.08 15.96 -5.92
N GLN A 74 3.03 16.65 -4.79
CA GLN A 74 3.79 17.89 -4.61
C GLN A 74 5.32 17.64 -4.64
N ASP A 75 5.82 16.62 -3.93
CA ASP A 75 7.23 16.37 -3.69
C ASP A 75 7.68 14.95 -4.07
N TRP A 76 6.76 14.14 -4.61
CA TRP A 76 6.99 12.79 -5.08
C TRP A 76 6.02 12.40 -6.21
N TYR A 77 6.25 11.28 -6.83
CA TYR A 77 5.38 10.68 -7.82
C TYR A 77 5.38 9.16 -7.71
N ALA A 78 4.31 8.53 -8.18
CA ALA A 78 4.18 7.09 -8.27
C ALA A 78 4.05 6.64 -9.72
N LYS A 79 4.73 5.57 -10.11
CA LYS A 79 4.36 4.80 -11.31
C LYS A 79 3.51 3.60 -10.87
N VAL A 80 2.37 3.44 -11.53
CA VAL A 80 1.44 2.33 -11.28
C VAL A 80 1.62 1.28 -12.36
N TYR A 81 1.87 0.06 -11.94
CA TYR A 81 2.00 -1.08 -12.82
C TYR A 81 0.84 -2.04 -12.58
N ARG A 82 0.38 -2.70 -13.66
CA ARG A 82 -0.78 -3.59 -13.61
C ARG A 82 -0.50 -4.90 -14.33
N LYS A 83 -1.09 -5.98 -13.79
CA LYS A 83 -1.18 -7.28 -14.44
C LYS A 83 -2.55 -7.86 -14.14
N VAL A 84 -3.22 -8.41 -15.16
CA VAL A 84 -4.54 -9.04 -14.98
C VAL A 84 -4.46 -10.17 -13.96
N GLY A 85 -5.38 -10.19 -13.01
CA GLY A 85 -5.43 -11.19 -11.93
C GLY A 85 -4.50 -10.91 -10.74
N TYR A 86 -3.80 -9.76 -10.74
CA TYR A 86 -2.87 -9.36 -9.68
C TYR A 86 -3.21 -7.99 -9.09
N PRO A 87 -2.85 -7.72 -7.81
CA PRO A 87 -2.97 -6.40 -7.22
C PRO A 87 -2.21 -5.36 -8.05
N ALA A 88 -2.69 -4.12 -8.12
CA ALA A 88 -1.91 -3.05 -8.72
C ALA A 88 -0.61 -2.82 -7.90
N LEU A 89 0.49 -2.52 -8.58
CA LEU A 89 1.77 -2.21 -7.95
C LEU A 89 2.07 -0.72 -8.08
N PHE A 90 2.20 -0.04 -6.95
CA PHE A 90 2.71 1.32 -6.86
C PHE A 90 4.20 1.30 -6.54
N VAL A 91 4.95 2.11 -7.25
CA VAL A 91 6.35 2.35 -6.94
C VAL A 91 6.55 3.85 -6.82
N ASP A 92 6.78 4.30 -5.58
CA ASP A 92 6.85 5.71 -5.20
C ASP A 92 8.30 6.19 -5.16
N GLN A 93 8.54 7.40 -5.69
CA GLN A 93 9.84 8.05 -5.68
C GLN A 93 9.70 9.56 -5.48
N ALA A 94 10.60 10.16 -4.70
CA ALA A 94 10.74 11.61 -4.63
C ALA A 94 11.18 12.16 -5.99
N TYR A 95 10.74 13.38 -6.34
CA TYR A 95 11.30 14.04 -7.52
C TYR A 95 12.81 14.20 -7.39
N PRO A 96 13.59 14.03 -8.48
CA PRO A 96 15.04 14.18 -8.45
C PRO A 96 15.51 15.64 -8.42
N ASP A 97 14.60 16.59 -8.59
CA ASP A 97 14.83 18.03 -8.57
C ASP A 97 14.44 18.68 -7.22
N ASP A 98 14.40 20.00 -7.17
CA ASP A 98 14.09 20.78 -5.97
C ASP A 98 12.70 20.46 -5.38
N ARG A 99 11.74 19.96 -6.17
CA ARG A 99 10.43 19.54 -5.68
C ARG A 99 10.54 18.41 -4.67
N GLY A 100 11.45 17.47 -4.88
CA GLY A 100 11.64 16.30 -4.00
C GLY A 100 12.42 16.58 -2.72
N ARG A 101 12.90 17.80 -2.50
CA ARG A 101 13.77 18.14 -1.35
C ARG A 101 13.11 17.88 0.01
N THR A 102 11.79 18.03 0.10
CA THR A 102 11.01 17.84 1.33
C THR A 102 10.41 16.43 1.47
N SER A 103 10.58 15.57 0.47
CA SER A 103 10.02 14.24 0.48
C SER A 103 10.64 13.34 1.55
N ILE A 104 9.78 12.64 2.26
CA ILE A 104 10.19 11.66 3.28
C ILE A 104 10.71 10.36 2.66
N ILE A 105 10.46 10.12 1.36
CA ILE A 105 10.75 8.84 0.70
C ILE A 105 12.25 8.49 0.75
N PRO A 106 13.21 9.38 0.44
CA PRO A 106 14.63 9.03 0.49
C PRO A 106 15.08 8.60 1.89
N GLY A 107 14.67 9.31 2.94
CA GLY A 107 14.97 8.95 4.32
C GLY A 107 14.40 7.61 4.72
N TRP A 108 13.16 7.32 4.30
CA TRP A 108 12.51 6.05 4.54
C TRP A 108 13.24 4.89 3.84
N VAL A 109 13.58 5.05 2.55
CA VAL A 109 14.28 4.02 1.77
C VAL A 109 15.68 3.73 2.34
N ASN A 110 16.42 4.77 2.72
CA ASN A 110 17.73 4.61 3.32
C ASN A 110 17.70 3.84 4.64
N LYS A 111 16.60 3.95 5.41
CA LYS A 111 16.46 3.25 6.68
C LYS A 111 15.90 1.83 6.51
N PHE A 112 14.90 1.64 5.66
CA PHE A 112 14.10 0.42 5.63
C PHE A 112 14.30 -0.43 4.38
N SER A 113 15.04 0.05 3.37
CA SER A 113 15.23 -0.57 2.05
C SER A 113 14.02 -0.41 1.12
N ASP A 114 14.27 -0.54 -0.18
CA ASP A 114 13.23 -0.57 -1.23
C ASP A 114 12.72 -1.99 -1.54
N GLN A 115 13.17 -3.00 -0.77
CA GLN A 115 12.78 -4.39 -0.96
C GLN A 115 11.53 -4.81 -0.16
N VAL A 116 10.95 -3.86 0.59
CA VAL A 116 9.82 -4.11 1.49
C VAL A 116 8.62 -3.23 1.13
N PHE A 117 7.40 -3.70 1.42
CA PHE A 117 6.23 -2.87 1.21
C PHE A 117 6.12 -1.76 2.26
N HIS A 118 5.85 -0.54 1.79
CA HIS A 118 5.42 0.55 2.66
C HIS A 118 3.99 0.31 3.15
N HIS A 119 3.10 -0.11 2.23
CA HIS A 119 1.78 -0.57 2.60
C HIS A 119 1.24 -1.62 1.64
N VAL A 120 0.29 -2.39 2.14
CA VAL A 120 -0.61 -3.21 1.35
C VAL A 120 -2.01 -2.67 1.59
N ALA A 121 -2.73 -2.40 0.51
CA ALA A 121 -4.14 -2.04 0.57
C ALA A 121 -5.00 -3.30 0.42
N VAL A 122 -5.98 -3.41 1.29
CA VAL A 122 -6.92 -4.53 1.31
C VAL A 122 -8.30 -4.04 0.93
N ARG A 123 -8.93 -4.76 0.00
CA ARG A 123 -10.27 -4.45 -0.47
C ARG A 123 -11.31 -4.88 0.54
N VAL A 124 -12.20 -3.96 0.91
CA VAL A 124 -13.35 -4.20 1.76
C VAL A 124 -14.64 -3.74 1.08
N GLU A 125 -15.78 -4.32 1.45
CA GLU A 125 -17.09 -3.93 0.91
C GLU A 125 -17.72 -2.78 1.71
N ASP A 126 -17.45 -2.73 3.02
CA ASP A 126 -17.97 -1.73 3.97
C ASP A 126 -16.81 -1.29 4.86
N ILE A 127 -16.26 -0.13 4.57
CA ILE A 127 -15.06 0.38 5.25
C ILE A 127 -15.33 0.74 6.71
N GLU A 128 -16.53 1.25 7.03
CA GLU A 128 -16.92 1.57 8.41
C GLU A 128 -16.97 0.30 9.26
N ARG A 129 -17.63 -0.73 8.77
CA ARG A 129 -17.74 -2.02 9.45
C ARG A 129 -16.38 -2.71 9.61
N ALA A 130 -15.52 -2.62 8.59
CA ALA A 130 -14.17 -3.16 8.66
C ALA A 130 -13.34 -2.44 9.75
N ILE A 131 -13.44 -1.11 9.82
CA ILE A 131 -12.78 -0.29 10.85
C ILE A 131 -13.25 -0.69 12.25
N GLU A 132 -14.58 -0.82 12.46
CA GLU A 132 -15.14 -1.20 13.76
C GLU A 132 -14.62 -2.57 14.23
N ARG A 133 -14.60 -3.56 13.33
CA ARG A 133 -14.10 -4.91 13.63
C ARG A 133 -12.62 -4.93 13.98
N LEU A 134 -11.79 -4.23 13.21
CA LEU A 134 -10.36 -4.16 13.47
C LEU A 134 -10.05 -3.36 14.72
N LYS A 135 -10.79 -2.28 15.01
CA LYS A 135 -10.68 -1.55 16.29
C LYS A 135 -11.01 -2.43 17.49
N ALA A 136 -12.03 -3.27 17.40
CA ALA A 136 -12.37 -4.23 18.45
C ALA A 136 -11.25 -5.24 18.74
N GLN A 137 -10.35 -5.46 17.76
CA GLN A 137 -9.15 -6.30 17.88
C GLN A 137 -7.87 -5.49 18.22
N GLY A 138 -8.04 -4.21 18.59
CA GLY A 138 -6.94 -3.34 19.02
C GLY A 138 -6.15 -2.66 17.93
N VAL A 139 -6.64 -2.68 16.66
CA VAL A 139 -6.03 -1.92 15.56
C VAL A 139 -6.38 -0.43 15.70
N VAL A 140 -5.38 0.43 15.58
CA VAL A 140 -5.54 1.88 15.60
C VAL A 140 -5.48 2.42 14.17
N PHE A 141 -6.33 3.40 13.86
CA PHE A 141 -6.36 4.06 12.55
C PHE A 141 -5.79 5.47 12.62
N ALA A 142 -5.15 5.90 11.53
CA ALA A 142 -4.63 7.26 11.36
C ALA A 142 -5.63 8.11 10.55
N GLY A 143 -6.00 9.26 11.10
CA GLY A 143 -6.87 10.21 10.39
C GLY A 143 -8.32 9.73 10.25
N GLN A 144 -8.92 10.13 9.13
CA GLN A 144 -10.31 9.84 8.79
C GLN A 144 -10.38 9.14 7.43
N ILE A 145 -11.53 8.51 7.13
CA ILE A 145 -11.79 7.98 5.80
C ILE A 145 -11.73 9.12 4.80
N VAL A 146 -10.91 8.98 3.74
CA VAL A 146 -10.90 9.86 2.59
C VAL A 146 -11.78 9.28 1.49
N GLY A 147 -12.44 10.17 0.74
CA GLY A 147 -13.46 9.79 -0.24
C GLY A 147 -14.89 9.92 0.30
N ALA A 148 -15.79 10.46 -0.53
CA ALA A 148 -17.18 10.67 -0.16
C ALA A 148 -17.93 9.34 0.01
N ARG A 149 -18.87 9.28 0.96
CA ARG A 149 -19.77 8.13 1.13
C ARG A 149 -20.58 7.92 -0.16
N GLY A 150 -20.60 6.67 -0.66
CA GLY A 150 -21.19 6.35 -1.96
C GLY A 150 -20.36 6.79 -3.18
N GLY A 151 -19.18 7.37 -2.96
CA GLY A 151 -18.19 7.65 -4.01
C GLY A 151 -17.58 6.37 -4.59
N GLN A 152 -16.77 6.53 -5.63
CA GLN A 152 -16.16 5.38 -6.32
C GLN A 152 -14.99 4.75 -5.54
N LEU A 153 -14.30 5.54 -4.71
CA LEU A 153 -13.13 5.12 -3.93
C LEU A 153 -13.17 5.75 -2.55
N ARG A 154 -12.99 4.92 -1.52
CA ARG A 154 -12.84 5.35 -0.13
C ARG A 154 -11.69 4.59 0.51
N GLN A 155 -10.87 5.27 1.31
CA GLN A 155 -9.62 4.72 1.82
C GLN A 155 -9.32 5.24 3.22
N ILE A 156 -8.61 4.43 4.02
CA ILE A 156 -8.07 4.83 5.32
C ILE A 156 -6.81 4.03 5.63
N PHE A 157 -5.83 4.68 6.27
CA PHE A 157 -4.66 4.02 6.83
C PHE A 157 -4.85 3.66 8.31
N THR A 158 -4.26 2.55 8.72
CA THR A 158 -3.99 2.30 10.12
C THR A 158 -2.90 3.25 10.63
N ALA A 159 -2.77 3.38 11.95
CA ALA A 159 -1.61 4.02 12.53
C ALA A 159 -0.34 3.29 12.07
N PRO A 160 0.75 4.03 11.78
CA PRO A 160 1.98 3.40 11.29
C PRO A 160 2.62 2.51 12.36
N GLU A 161 3.16 1.40 11.92
CA GLU A 161 4.12 0.65 12.71
C GLU A 161 5.39 1.45 12.87
N MET A 162 5.92 1.48 14.08
CA MET A 162 7.10 2.26 14.41
C MET A 162 8.31 1.36 14.59
N ILE A 163 9.40 1.65 13.88
CA ILE A 163 10.70 1.00 14.07
C ILE A 163 11.73 2.07 14.44
N ASP A 164 12.35 1.94 15.60
CA ASP A 164 13.31 2.92 16.17
C ASP A 164 12.77 4.36 16.14
N GLY A 165 11.51 4.54 16.52
CA GLY A 165 10.86 5.84 16.58
C GLY A 165 10.49 6.46 15.23
N GLN A 166 10.60 5.72 14.11
CA GLN A 166 10.22 6.21 12.78
C GLN A 166 9.08 5.39 12.18
N PRO A 167 8.13 6.04 11.46
CA PRO A 167 7.05 5.36 10.76
C PRO A 167 7.61 4.41 9.69
N PHE A 168 7.28 3.14 9.79
CA PHE A 168 7.74 2.11 8.87
C PHE A 168 6.67 1.75 7.84
N SER A 169 5.55 1.17 8.27
CA SER A 169 4.51 0.68 7.36
C SER A 169 3.11 0.91 7.92
N VAL A 170 2.12 0.93 7.06
CA VAL A 170 0.69 1.02 7.39
C VAL A 170 -0.09 -0.06 6.65
N LEU A 171 -1.21 -0.50 7.20
CA LEU A 171 -2.23 -1.24 6.46
C LEU A 171 -3.24 -0.24 5.90
N GLU A 172 -3.65 -0.41 4.65
CA GLU A 172 -4.73 0.38 4.04
C GLU A 172 -6.00 -0.45 3.90
N LEU A 173 -7.14 0.14 4.23
CA LEU A 173 -8.44 -0.37 3.80
C LEU A 173 -8.93 0.45 2.62
N THR A 174 -9.37 -0.25 1.57
CA THR A 174 -9.85 0.35 0.32
C THR A 174 -11.24 -0.19 -0.02
N GLU A 175 -12.22 0.70 -0.12
CA GLU A 175 -13.58 0.40 -0.58
C GLU A 175 -13.76 0.97 -1.99
N ARG A 176 -14.14 0.10 -2.95
CA ARG A 176 -14.34 0.47 -4.36
C ARG A 176 -15.74 0.12 -4.83
N HIS A 177 -16.36 1.03 -5.53
CA HIS A 177 -17.69 0.86 -6.10
C HIS A 177 -17.70 0.93 -7.62
N ARG A 178 -18.74 0.32 -8.23
CA ARG A 178 -19.03 0.41 -9.66
C ARG A 178 -17.87 -0.01 -10.58
N GLY A 179 -17.06 -0.98 -10.12
CA GLY A 179 -15.91 -1.45 -10.91
C GLY A 179 -14.76 -0.46 -11.07
N TYR A 180 -14.75 0.64 -10.30
CA TYR A 180 -13.69 1.63 -10.37
C TYR A 180 -12.34 1.03 -9.99
N GLN A 181 -11.34 1.17 -10.88
CA GLN A 181 -9.98 0.68 -10.70
C GLN A 181 -8.95 1.82 -10.63
N GLY A 182 -9.40 3.07 -10.75
CA GLY A 182 -8.53 4.24 -10.71
C GLY A 182 -8.09 4.63 -9.30
N PHE A 183 -7.31 5.70 -9.22
CA PHE A 183 -6.84 6.32 -7.99
C PHE A 183 -7.10 7.81 -8.01
N SER A 184 -7.18 8.42 -6.84
CA SER A 184 -7.44 9.85 -6.70
C SER A 184 -6.22 10.53 -6.04
N PRO A 185 -5.42 11.31 -6.80
CA PRO A 185 -4.24 11.98 -6.25
C PRO A 185 -4.52 12.79 -4.97
N PRO A 186 -5.60 13.60 -4.88
CA PRO A 186 -5.91 14.35 -3.65
C PRO A 186 -6.19 13.46 -2.43
N GLN A 187 -6.77 12.27 -2.65
CA GLN A 187 -7.03 11.31 -1.56
C GLN A 187 -5.72 10.69 -1.06
N ALA A 188 -4.85 10.24 -1.97
CA ALA A 188 -3.57 9.66 -1.62
C ALA A 188 -2.66 10.65 -0.86
N ASP A 189 -2.62 11.92 -1.28
CA ASP A 189 -1.87 12.96 -0.56
C ASP A 189 -2.41 13.17 0.86
N SER A 190 -3.73 13.17 1.03
CA SER A 190 -4.38 13.27 2.34
C SER A 190 -4.06 12.08 3.24
N LEU A 191 -4.04 10.86 2.70
CA LEU A 191 -3.64 9.64 3.41
C LEU A 191 -2.18 9.71 3.87
N MET A 192 -1.27 10.07 2.96
CA MET A 192 0.16 10.18 3.29
C MET A 192 0.41 11.20 4.41
N LYS A 193 -0.24 12.35 4.37
CA LYS A 193 -0.16 13.38 5.42
C LYS A 193 -0.71 12.90 6.77
N SER A 194 -1.67 11.98 6.79
CA SER A 194 -2.22 11.43 8.04
C SER A 194 -1.22 10.58 8.83
N THR A 195 -0.22 9.98 8.16
CA THR A 195 0.80 9.14 8.79
C THR A 195 1.93 9.94 9.46
N VAL A 196 2.09 11.21 9.09
CA VAL A 196 3.19 12.08 9.57
C VAL A 196 2.78 12.95 10.78
N LYS A 197 1.48 13.16 11.02
CA LYS A 197 0.93 14.12 12.03
C LYS A 197 0.88 13.62 13.46
N ARG A 198 1.69 12.66 13.87
CA ARG A 198 1.83 12.27 15.29
C ARG A 198 3.29 12.41 15.71
N ALA A 199 3.74 13.63 15.86
CA ALA A 199 4.85 14.00 16.75
C ALA A 199 4.28 14.87 17.87
#